data_ab88514868dca58a63e44ab98cec6fa4
#
_entry.id   ab88514868dca58a63e44ab98cec6fa4
#
_cell.length_a   1.000
_cell.length_b   1.000
_cell.length_c   1.000
_cell.angle_alpha   90.00
_cell.angle_beta   90.00
_cell.angle_gamma   90.00
#
_symmetry.space_group_name_H-M   'P 1'
#
loop_
_entity.id
_entity.type
_entity.pdbx_description
1 polymer ?
#
loop_
_entity_poly.entity_id
_entity_poly.type
_entity_poly.pdbx_seq_one_letter_code
_entity_poly.pdbx_strand_id
1 'polypeptide(L)'
;DEPEVHLHPKGITEMVYIIDSLCKYYSSCCIMATHSPVVIQELLSRNVIVMDREVDGGPVVRPMRIESMGENLTTITQEVFGRNQKEPLYVKRIREMVENYSSIDDVLKVVQNNDVPVSMPMYLLLDKLFSKK
;
A
#
# COMPACT_ATOMS: atom_id res chain seq x y z
N ASP A 1 -1.17 11.84 -16.57
CA ASP A 1 -0.27 11.59 -15.44
C ASP A 1 -1.01 11.94 -14.15
N GLU A 2 -1.11 10.98 -13.25
CA GLU A 2 -1.78 11.09 -11.94
C GLU A 2 -3.14 11.82 -11.97
N PRO A 3 -4.09 11.41 -12.78
CA PRO A 3 -5.38 12.09 -12.91
C PRO A 3 -6.23 12.02 -11.63
N GLU A 4 -5.90 11.12 -10.73
CA GLU A 4 -6.55 10.92 -9.43
C GLU A 4 -6.09 11.91 -8.35
N VAL A 5 -5.03 12.68 -8.57
CA VAL A 5 -4.52 13.64 -7.59
C VAL A 5 -5.64 14.60 -7.18
N HIS A 6 -5.82 14.77 -5.89
CA HIS A 6 -6.88 15.55 -5.25
C HIS A 6 -8.30 14.93 -5.27
N LEU A 7 -8.47 13.71 -5.79
CA LEU A 7 -9.75 13.02 -5.71
C LEU A 7 -9.88 12.20 -4.41
N HIS A 8 -11.09 12.19 -3.86
CA HIS A 8 -11.44 11.25 -2.80
C HIS A 8 -11.45 9.82 -3.37
N PRO A 9 -11.12 8.75 -2.60
CA PRO A 9 -11.10 7.36 -3.09
C PRO A 9 -12.34 6.95 -3.90
N LYS A 10 -13.55 7.35 -3.47
CA LYS A 10 -14.77 7.13 -4.25
C LYS A 10 -14.75 7.81 -5.61
N GLY A 11 -14.24 9.03 -5.69
CA GLY A 11 -14.09 9.76 -6.95
C GLY A 11 -13.04 9.11 -7.88
N ILE A 12 -12.02 8.46 -7.33
CA ILE A 12 -11.03 7.70 -8.11
C ILE A 12 -11.70 6.53 -8.83
N THR A 13 -12.49 5.73 -8.10
CA THR A 13 -13.22 4.59 -8.67
C THR A 13 -14.20 5.05 -9.77
N GLU A 14 -14.95 6.13 -9.53
CA GLU A 14 -15.86 6.72 -10.52
C GLU A 14 -15.10 7.22 -11.76
N MET A 15 -13.96 7.86 -11.60
CA MET A 15 -13.09 8.30 -12.69
C MET A 15 -12.62 7.13 -13.56
N VAL A 16 -12.11 6.04 -12.95
CA VAL A 16 -11.67 4.85 -13.68
C VAL A 16 -12.83 4.24 -14.48
N TYR A 17 -14.02 4.14 -13.88
CA TYR A 17 -15.22 3.64 -14.54
C TYR A 17 -15.63 4.51 -15.75
N ILE A 18 -15.57 5.84 -15.61
CA ILE A 18 -15.88 6.78 -16.70
C ILE A 18 -14.87 6.62 -17.84
N ILE A 19 -13.57 6.55 -17.54
CA ILE A 19 -12.51 6.37 -18.54
C ILE A 19 -12.71 5.05 -19.29
N ASP A 20 -12.95 3.95 -18.59
CA ASP A 20 -13.23 2.64 -19.21
C ASP A 20 -14.46 2.69 -20.13
N SER A 21 -15.54 3.33 -19.68
CA SER A 21 -16.76 3.50 -20.45
C SER A 21 -16.54 4.34 -21.74
N LEU A 22 -15.75 5.42 -21.65
CA LEU A 22 -15.39 6.24 -22.80
C LEU A 22 -14.51 5.47 -23.79
N CYS A 23 -13.52 4.72 -23.29
CA CYS A 23 -12.67 3.88 -24.15
C CYS A 23 -13.50 2.84 -24.92
N LYS A 24 -14.46 2.20 -24.26
CA LYS A 24 -15.39 1.26 -24.90
C LYS A 24 -16.28 1.93 -25.94
N TYR A 25 -16.87 3.08 -25.60
CA TYR A 25 -17.77 3.80 -26.48
C TYR A 25 -17.08 4.30 -27.76
N TYR A 26 -15.86 4.82 -27.63
CA TYR A 26 -15.09 5.37 -28.75
C TYR A 26 -14.14 4.35 -29.41
N SER A 27 -14.18 3.07 -28.99
CA SER A 27 -13.23 2.03 -29.45
C SER A 27 -11.77 2.51 -29.36
N SER A 28 -11.44 3.15 -28.26
CA SER A 28 -10.13 3.78 -28.00
C SER A 28 -9.43 3.12 -26.82
N CYS A 29 -8.21 3.55 -26.53
CA CYS A 29 -7.47 3.15 -25.32
C CYS A 29 -7.00 4.39 -24.56
N CYS A 30 -6.79 4.22 -23.25
CA CYS A 30 -6.20 5.23 -22.39
C CYS A 30 -4.93 4.65 -21.73
N ILE A 31 -3.86 5.42 -21.72
CA ILE A 31 -2.65 5.12 -20.95
C ILE A 31 -2.58 6.14 -19.81
N MET A 32 -2.48 5.63 -18.58
CA MET A 32 -2.48 6.45 -17.38
C MET A 32 -1.28 6.08 -16.52
N ALA A 33 -0.52 7.07 -16.07
CA ALA A 33 0.49 6.89 -15.03
C ALA A 33 -0.12 7.27 -13.68
N THR A 34 0.10 6.44 -12.67
CA THR A 34 -0.47 6.61 -11.33
C THR A 34 0.41 6.04 -10.24
N HIS A 35 0.36 6.62 -9.05
CA HIS A 35 0.89 6.05 -7.82
C HIS A 35 -0.23 5.53 -6.89
N SER A 36 -1.48 5.54 -7.33
CA SER A 36 -2.61 5.14 -6.49
C SER A 36 -2.88 3.63 -6.56
N PRO A 37 -2.74 2.89 -5.46
CA PRO A 37 -3.15 1.49 -5.41
C PRO A 37 -4.66 1.32 -5.61
N VAL A 38 -5.47 2.35 -5.36
CA VAL A 38 -6.92 2.34 -5.60
C VAL A 38 -7.22 2.26 -7.11
N VAL A 39 -6.49 3.01 -7.94
CA VAL A 39 -6.61 2.90 -9.40
C VAL A 39 -6.22 1.50 -9.87
N ILE A 40 -5.12 0.97 -9.35
CA ILE A 40 -4.61 -0.37 -9.72
C ILE A 40 -5.61 -1.46 -9.34
N GLN A 41 -6.30 -1.32 -8.20
CA GLN A 41 -7.31 -2.26 -7.72
C GLN A 41 -8.52 -2.40 -8.68
N GLU A 42 -8.82 -1.36 -9.44
CA GLU A 42 -9.92 -1.36 -10.41
C GLU A 42 -9.54 -1.99 -11.77
N LEU A 43 -8.28 -2.37 -11.96
CA LEU A 43 -7.76 -2.85 -13.24
C LEU A 43 -7.31 -4.32 -13.14
N LEU A 44 -7.51 -5.06 -14.24
CA LEU A 44 -6.90 -6.38 -14.40
C LEU A 44 -5.36 -6.26 -14.47
N SER A 45 -4.65 -7.16 -13.84
CA SER A 45 -3.18 -7.16 -13.77
C SER A 45 -2.50 -7.10 -15.15
N ARG A 46 -3.11 -7.70 -16.19
CA ARG A 46 -2.63 -7.64 -17.58
C ARG A 46 -2.62 -6.24 -18.18
N ASN A 47 -3.39 -5.32 -17.61
CA ASN A 47 -3.48 -3.91 -18.03
C ASN A 47 -2.58 -3.00 -17.18
N VAL A 48 -1.81 -3.56 -16.24
CA VAL A 48 -0.94 -2.80 -15.34
C VAL A 48 0.52 -3.13 -15.65
N ILE A 49 1.29 -2.08 -15.87
CA ILE A 49 2.73 -2.14 -16.07
C ILE A 49 3.39 -1.43 -14.90
N VAL A 50 4.25 -2.12 -14.17
CA VAL A 50 5.01 -1.55 -13.06
C VAL A 50 6.33 -1.00 -13.58
N MET A 51 6.59 0.27 -13.31
CA MET A 51 7.87 0.93 -13.58
C MET A 51 8.64 1.08 -12.28
N ASP A 52 9.82 0.50 -12.22
CA ASP A 52 10.70 0.48 -11.04
C ASP A 52 12.09 1.04 -11.41
N ARG A 53 12.97 1.16 -10.43
CA ARG A 53 14.38 1.49 -10.65
C ARG A 53 15.28 0.39 -10.13
N GLU A 54 16.28 0.02 -10.89
CA GLU A 54 17.36 -0.83 -10.40
C GLU A 54 18.26 -0.11 -9.40
N VAL A 55 19.02 -0.90 -8.66
CA VAL A 55 20.03 -0.39 -7.71
C VAL A 55 21.03 0.52 -8.42
N ASP A 56 21.33 0.23 -9.68
CA ASP A 56 22.23 1.01 -10.55
C ASP A 56 21.57 2.23 -11.21
N GLY A 57 20.29 2.50 -10.88
CA GLY A 57 19.57 3.71 -11.27
C GLY A 57 18.84 3.65 -12.63
N GLY A 58 18.89 2.53 -13.35
CA GLY A 58 18.14 2.34 -14.60
C GLY A 58 16.65 2.09 -14.38
N PRO A 59 15.76 2.51 -15.32
CA PRO A 59 14.36 2.16 -15.27
C PRO A 59 14.15 0.69 -15.62
N VAL A 60 13.33 0.00 -14.81
CA VAL A 60 12.90 -1.38 -15.07
C VAL A 60 11.40 -1.40 -15.26
N VAL A 61 10.97 -2.07 -16.32
CA VAL A 61 9.55 -2.25 -16.65
C VAL A 61 9.19 -3.71 -16.48
N ARG A 62 8.15 -4.00 -15.73
CA ARG A 62 7.69 -5.36 -15.48
C ARG A 62 6.17 -5.47 -15.39
N PRO A 63 5.59 -6.64 -15.71
CA PRO A 63 4.18 -6.89 -15.42
C PRO A 63 3.93 -7.01 -13.90
N MET A 64 2.67 -6.90 -13.51
CA MET A 64 2.21 -7.33 -12.18
C MET A 64 2.44 -8.83 -12.00
N ARG A 65 2.77 -9.25 -10.77
CA ARG A 65 2.98 -10.65 -10.39
C ARG A 65 1.77 -11.28 -9.71
N ILE A 66 0.81 -10.46 -9.35
CA ILE A 66 -0.45 -10.84 -8.71
C ILE A 66 -1.61 -10.26 -9.51
N GLU A 67 -2.80 -10.86 -9.40
CA GLU A 67 -4.01 -10.22 -9.92
C GLU A 67 -4.33 -8.98 -9.08
N SER A 68 -4.54 -7.84 -9.73
CA SER A 68 -4.78 -6.56 -9.06
C SER A 68 -6.25 -6.27 -8.84
N MET A 69 -7.11 -6.74 -9.73
CA MET A 69 -8.54 -6.44 -9.64
C MET A 69 -9.15 -7.01 -8.36
N GLY A 70 -9.63 -6.13 -7.49
CA GLY A 70 -10.26 -6.49 -6.21
C GLY A 70 -9.28 -6.97 -5.12
N GLU A 71 -7.95 -6.96 -5.37
CA GLU A 71 -6.95 -7.35 -4.38
C GLU A 71 -6.85 -6.32 -3.26
N ASN A 72 -6.35 -6.73 -2.11
CA ASN A 72 -6.14 -5.85 -0.96
C ASN A 72 -5.12 -4.73 -1.28
N LEU A 73 -5.44 -3.49 -0.91
CA LEU A 73 -4.59 -2.31 -1.17
C LEU A 73 -3.18 -2.46 -0.59
N THR A 74 -3.04 -3.11 0.57
CA THR A 74 -1.73 -3.37 1.18
C THR A 74 -0.89 -4.31 0.31
N THR A 75 -1.50 -5.37 -0.22
CA THR A 75 -0.86 -6.33 -1.12
C THR A 75 -0.42 -5.66 -2.42
N ILE A 76 -1.30 -4.86 -3.03
CA ILE A 76 -0.98 -4.07 -4.24
C ILE A 76 0.16 -3.11 -3.96
N THR A 77 0.07 -2.34 -2.85
CA THR A 77 1.11 -1.38 -2.45
C THR A 77 2.46 -2.07 -2.28
N GLN A 78 2.47 -3.26 -1.68
CA GLN A 78 3.70 -4.02 -1.45
C GLN A 78 4.27 -4.60 -2.76
N GLU A 79 3.42 -5.07 -3.68
CA GLU A 79 3.86 -5.55 -5.00
C GLU A 79 4.45 -4.43 -5.86
N VAL A 80 3.80 -3.27 -5.89
CA VAL A 80 4.19 -2.16 -6.77
C VAL A 80 5.32 -1.32 -6.17
N PHE A 81 5.26 -1.01 -4.87
CA PHE A 81 6.17 -0.07 -4.22
C PHE A 81 7.11 -0.72 -3.18
N GLY A 82 6.86 -1.98 -2.81
CA GLY A 82 7.51 -2.64 -1.67
C GLY A 82 9.00 -2.91 -1.84
N ARG A 83 9.52 -2.98 -3.07
CA ARG A 83 10.92 -3.32 -3.33
C ARG A 83 11.93 -2.29 -2.80
N ASN A 84 11.51 -1.03 -2.68
CA ASN A 84 12.36 0.08 -2.25
C ASN A 84 11.86 0.74 -0.96
N GLN A 85 10.84 0.19 -0.29
CA GLN A 85 10.35 0.76 0.95
C GLN A 85 11.33 0.46 2.09
N LYS A 86 11.89 1.51 2.66
CA LYS A 86 12.52 1.46 3.98
C LYS A 86 11.47 1.02 5.00
N GLU A 87 11.92 0.33 6.04
CA GLU A 87 11.05 -0.06 7.15
C GLU A 87 10.16 1.12 7.58
N PRO A 88 8.83 0.92 7.69
CA PRO A 88 7.92 2.00 8.06
C PRO A 88 8.33 2.65 9.39
N LEU A 89 8.21 3.97 9.47
CA LEU A 89 8.62 4.72 10.66
C LEU A 89 7.93 4.24 11.95
N TYR A 90 6.67 3.81 11.86
CA TYR A 90 5.95 3.28 13.02
C TYR A 90 6.59 1.99 13.57
N VAL A 91 7.11 1.12 12.71
CA VAL A 91 7.80 -0.11 13.12
C VAL A 91 9.08 0.22 13.89
N LYS A 92 9.83 1.21 13.40
CA LYS A 92 11.02 1.71 14.11
C LYS A 92 10.66 2.26 15.49
N ARG A 93 9.61 3.07 15.58
CA ARG A 93 9.11 3.62 16.87
C ARG A 93 8.66 2.53 17.83
N ILE A 94 7.94 1.52 17.33
CA ILE A 94 7.53 0.37 18.17
C ILE A 94 8.75 -0.38 18.69
N ARG A 95 9.79 -0.57 17.88
CA ARG A 95 11.04 -1.22 18.31
C ARG A 95 11.73 -0.42 19.42
N GLU A 96 11.85 0.90 19.28
CA GLU A 96 12.38 1.79 20.31
C GLU A 96 11.55 1.68 21.62
N MET A 97 10.22 1.57 21.53
CA MET A 97 9.38 1.32 22.69
C MET A 97 9.69 -0.04 23.35
N VAL A 98 9.79 -1.11 22.56
CA VAL A 98 10.13 -2.44 23.07
C VAL A 98 11.48 -2.44 23.82
N GLU A 99 12.45 -1.67 23.36
CA GLU A 99 13.75 -1.53 24.05
C GLU A 99 13.61 -0.85 25.43
N ASN A 100 12.71 0.13 25.53
CA ASN A 100 12.53 0.94 26.75
C ASN A 100 11.53 0.39 27.76
N TYR A 101 10.70 -0.59 27.40
CA TYR A 101 9.67 -1.18 28.27
C TYR A 101 9.91 -2.66 28.51
N SER A 102 9.48 -3.14 29.69
CA SER A 102 9.75 -4.52 30.12
C SER A 102 8.69 -5.51 29.65
N SER A 103 7.48 -5.05 29.34
CA SER A 103 6.37 -5.91 28.93
C SER A 103 5.53 -5.31 27.81
N ILE A 104 4.77 -6.18 27.11
CA ILE A 104 3.80 -5.77 26.11
C ILE A 104 2.74 -4.87 26.76
N ASP A 105 2.29 -5.21 27.95
CA ASP A 105 1.25 -4.45 28.67
C ASP A 105 1.70 -3.01 28.96
N ASP A 106 2.97 -2.78 29.25
CA ASP A 106 3.50 -1.44 29.50
C ASP A 106 3.52 -0.61 28.20
N VAL A 107 3.88 -1.20 27.07
CA VAL A 107 3.79 -0.55 25.76
C VAL A 107 2.34 -0.26 25.41
N LEU A 108 1.44 -1.22 25.64
CA LEU A 108 0.01 -1.05 25.37
C LEU A 108 -0.59 0.11 26.16
N LYS A 109 -0.25 0.26 27.45
CA LYS A 109 -0.71 1.40 28.29
C LYS A 109 -0.30 2.77 27.71
N VAL A 110 0.87 2.84 27.08
CA VAL A 110 1.36 4.09 26.47
C VAL A 110 0.71 4.37 25.13
N VAL A 111 0.45 3.32 24.35
CA VAL A 111 -0.09 3.44 22.98
C VAL A 111 -1.62 3.51 22.99
N GLN A 112 -2.24 2.83 23.91
CA GLN A 112 -3.71 2.83 24.04
C GLN A 112 -4.19 4.19 24.54
N ASN A 113 -5.05 4.83 23.70
CA ASN A 113 -5.72 6.06 24.08
C ASN A 113 -7.15 5.72 24.51
N ASN A 114 -7.41 5.76 25.79
CA ASN A 114 -8.69 5.40 26.40
C ASN A 114 -9.13 3.95 26.01
N ASP A 115 -10.40 3.77 25.62
CA ASP A 115 -10.98 2.47 25.31
C ASP A 115 -10.76 2.01 23.85
N VAL A 116 -9.89 2.69 23.08
CA VAL A 116 -9.62 2.29 21.68
C VAL A 116 -8.68 1.09 21.67
N PRO A 117 -9.12 -0.08 21.18
CA PRO A 117 -8.27 -1.26 21.14
C PRO A 117 -7.14 -1.09 20.12
N VAL A 118 -5.97 -1.63 20.47
CA VAL A 118 -4.84 -1.71 19.54
C VAL A 118 -5.17 -2.70 18.42
N SER A 119 -4.76 -2.39 17.19
CA SER A 119 -5.01 -3.28 16.05
C SER A 119 -4.27 -4.61 16.19
N MET A 120 -4.87 -5.69 15.70
CA MET A 120 -4.25 -7.02 15.72
C MET A 120 -2.86 -7.05 15.06
N PRO A 121 -2.62 -6.41 13.89
CA PRO A 121 -1.27 -6.34 13.31
C PRO A 121 -0.22 -5.71 14.24
N MET A 122 -0.60 -4.68 14.99
CA MET A 122 0.30 -4.05 15.95
C MET A 122 0.60 -4.97 17.13
N TYR A 123 -0.42 -5.66 17.65
CA TYR A 123 -0.24 -6.63 18.73
C TYR A 123 0.71 -7.75 18.32
N LEU A 124 0.52 -8.34 17.14
CA LEU A 124 1.39 -9.39 16.61
C LEU A 124 2.84 -8.90 16.39
N LEU A 125 3.00 -7.63 16.01
CA LEU A 125 4.34 -7.04 15.87
C LEU A 125 5.04 -6.90 17.24
N LEU A 126 4.32 -6.44 18.27
CA LEU A 126 4.83 -6.36 19.63
C LEU A 126 5.23 -7.73 20.16
N ASP A 127 4.35 -8.72 20.03
CA ASP A 127 4.61 -10.11 20.45
C ASP A 127 5.88 -10.66 19.80
N LYS A 128 6.01 -10.49 18.49
CA LYS A 128 7.21 -10.90 17.74
C LYS A 128 8.49 -10.19 18.19
N LEU A 129 8.41 -8.92 18.57
CA LEU A 129 9.57 -8.15 19.00
C LEU A 129 9.99 -8.50 20.42
N PHE A 130 9.03 -8.67 21.35
CA PHE A 130 9.31 -9.11 22.72
C PHE A 130 9.82 -10.56 22.78
N SER A 131 9.34 -11.45 21.92
CA SER A 131 9.83 -12.84 21.83
C SER A 131 11.28 -12.95 21.32
N LYS A 132 11.83 -11.87 20.77
CA LYS A 132 13.21 -11.79 20.27
C LYS A 132 14.16 -11.02 21.21
N LYS A 133 13.63 -10.42 22.27
CA LYS A 133 14.39 -9.67 23.28
C LYS A 133 14.94 -10.59 24.36
#